data_ac675a6172ef5fbbd0dde89002b5d66f
#
_entry.id   ac675a6172ef5fbbd0dde89002b5d66f
#
_cell.length_a   1.000
_cell.length_b   1.000
_cell.length_c   1.000
_cell.angle_alpha   90.00
_cell.angle_beta   90.00
_cell.angle_gamma   90.00
#
_symmetry.space_group_name_H-M   'P 1'
#
loop_
_entity.id
_entity.type
_entity.pdbx_description
1 polymer ?
#
loop_
_entity_poly.entity_id
_entity_poly.type
_entity_poly.pdbx_seq_one_letter_code
_entity_poly.pdbx_strand_id
1 'polypeptide(L)'
;MKTRKTFPAVALAAVVALLLSACSPGVAAPADQSAAPTPAKPSSASAAPGAVNALTLKGPAEAATVPDVTPAVQNPRPALPVTVQDASGRSVTVTSTDRLLALDLYGTLTDTVVGLGLEKHLVGRSNADTQKVLKNLPVVTQGGHDLNTEAVLQLRPSLVLTNTTIGSEDKYRQLESAGVTVVRFKQPQGLDGIGKTIDAVGRALGLSQAAHTLAQRTDADLAKARTRISELKAATPTAPRGAVLYIRGTAGVFFILGRDYGAADVIDALGLKDVAAENGITQLKPANAEALVSLDPEIVLAMKDGVQSTGGVDGLVKRPGMAATTAGANKRIITAADGQLLSYGPRTPANLIALAEAIYTDGSGAK
;
A
#
# COMPACT_ATOMS: atom_id res chain seq x y z
N MET A 1 5.10 15.92 55.68
CA MET A 1 4.21 15.26 56.70
C MET A 1 3.77 13.92 56.09
N LYS A 2 4.22 12.85 56.74
CA LYS A 2 3.98 11.43 56.36
C LYS A 2 2.57 11.01 56.72
N THR A 3 1.86 10.26 55.92
CA THR A 3 1.00 9.19 56.44
C THR A 3 0.91 8.05 55.42
N ARG A 4 1.52 6.96 55.80
CA ARG A 4 1.29 5.58 55.28
C ARG A 4 -0.06 5.08 55.83
N LYS A 5 -0.79 4.30 55.03
CA LYS A 5 -1.74 3.31 55.56
C LYS A 5 -1.60 1.97 54.86
N THR A 6 -1.54 0.99 55.69
CA THR A 6 -1.19 -0.42 55.56
C THR A 6 -2.39 -1.29 55.14
N PHE A 7 -2.04 -2.44 54.53
CA PHE A 7 -2.91 -3.59 54.21
C PHE A 7 -3.60 -4.23 55.43
N PRO A 8 -4.60 -5.12 55.22
CA PRO A 8 -4.30 -6.50 55.61
C PRO A 8 -4.69 -7.57 54.58
N ALA A 9 -3.89 -8.65 54.59
CA ALA A 9 -4.13 -9.96 54.00
C ALA A 9 -5.10 -10.79 54.85
N VAL A 10 -5.92 -11.63 54.17
CA VAL A 10 -6.62 -12.74 54.82
C VAL A 10 -6.41 -14.01 53.96
N ALA A 11 -5.78 -14.99 54.58
CA ALA A 11 -5.65 -16.36 54.14
C ALA A 11 -6.71 -17.22 54.87
N LEU A 12 -7.21 -18.26 54.20
CA LEU A 12 -7.72 -19.51 54.82
C LEU A 12 -8.10 -20.49 53.69
N ALA A 13 -7.39 -21.57 53.47
CA ALA A 13 -7.34 -22.86 54.14
C ALA A 13 -8.23 -23.92 53.44
N ALA A 14 -7.57 -24.99 53.14
CA ALA A 14 -7.95 -26.23 52.44
C ALA A 14 -9.06 -27.04 53.15
N VAL A 15 -9.80 -27.84 52.36
CA VAL A 15 -10.38 -29.11 52.82
C VAL A 15 -10.21 -30.19 51.76
N VAL A 16 -9.50 -31.26 52.16
CA VAL A 16 -9.32 -32.53 51.51
C VAL A 16 -10.51 -33.44 51.87
N ALA A 17 -11.08 -34.12 50.88
CA ALA A 17 -11.95 -35.31 51.17
C ALA A 17 -11.60 -36.42 50.19
N LEU A 18 -10.90 -37.40 50.70
CA LEU A 18 -10.73 -38.75 50.11
C LEU A 18 -12.02 -39.55 50.30
N LEU A 19 -12.47 -40.23 49.24
CA LEU A 19 -13.28 -41.46 49.36
C LEU A 19 -12.76 -42.50 48.37
N LEU A 20 -12.21 -43.57 48.94
CA LEU A 20 -11.88 -44.84 48.29
C LEU A 20 -13.19 -45.68 48.11
N SER A 21 -13.35 -46.31 46.97
CA SER A 21 -14.14 -47.56 46.84
C SER A 21 -13.59 -48.45 45.76
N ALA A 22 -13.56 -49.71 46.06
CA ALA A 22 -12.72 -50.77 45.49
C ALA A 22 -13.35 -51.52 44.30
N CYS A 23 -12.47 -52.11 43.50
CA CYS A 23 -12.45 -53.41 42.81
C CYS A 23 -13.63 -53.93 42.01
N SER A 24 -13.41 -54.16 40.69
CA SER A 24 -13.43 -55.56 40.17
C SER A 24 -12.83 -55.63 38.75
N PRO A 25 -12.16 -56.71 38.31
CA PRO A 25 -11.39 -56.79 37.08
C PRO A 25 -12.23 -57.25 35.90
N GLY A 26 -12.29 -56.46 34.85
CA GLY A 26 -12.80 -56.87 33.54
C GLY A 26 -11.67 -56.76 32.51
N VAL A 27 -11.33 -57.88 31.89
CA VAL A 27 -10.37 -57.98 30.80
C VAL A 27 -10.88 -57.19 29.60
N ALA A 28 -10.19 -56.13 29.19
CA ALA A 28 -10.46 -55.41 27.95
C ALA A 28 -9.20 -55.39 27.08
N ALA A 29 -9.38 -55.66 25.80
CA ALA A 29 -8.39 -55.66 24.73
C ALA A 29 -7.65 -54.32 24.59
N PRO A 30 -6.44 -54.30 23.98
CA PRO A 30 -5.64 -53.07 23.88
C PRO A 30 -6.31 -52.06 22.98
N ALA A 31 -6.65 -50.92 23.55
CA ALA A 31 -7.11 -49.75 22.81
C ALA A 31 -5.93 -49.18 22.02
N ASP A 32 -6.19 -49.02 20.76
CA ASP A 32 -5.38 -48.33 19.76
C ASP A 32 -4.95 -46.93 20.29
N GLN A 33 -3.64 -46.70 20.36
CA GLN A 33 -3.09 -45.41 20.74
C GLN A 33 -3.36 -44.44 19.59
N SER A 34 -4.38 -43.60 19.76
CA SER A 34 -4.63 -42.48 18.90
C SER A 34 -3.37 -41.60 18.88
N ALA A 35 -2.61 -41.68 17.79
CA ALA A 35 -1.47 -40.85 17.54
C ALA A 35 -1.91 -39.37 17.55
N ALA A 36 -1.25 -38.55 18.35
CA ALA A 36 -1.41 -37.10 18.33
C ALA A 36 -1.21 -36.60 16.89
N PRO A 37 -2.00 -35.62 16.41
CA PRO A 37 -1.83 -35.09 15.05
C PRO A 37 -0.44 -34.45 14.94
N THR A 38 0.39 -35.03 14.08
CA THR A 38 1.66 -34.45 13.67
C THR A 38 1.37 -33.06 13.08
N PRO A 39 2.05 -32.00 13.52
CA PRO A 39 1.86 -30.67 12.91
C PRO A 39 2.13 -30.77 11.41
N ALA A 40 1.13 -30.42 10.60
CA ALA A 40 1.24 -30.40 9.15
C ALA A 40 2.40 -29.49 8.77
N LYS A 41 3.38 -30.05 8.07
CA LYS A 41 4.48 -29.30 7.44
C LYS A 41 3.84 -28.26 6.53
N PRO A 42 4.24 -26.97 6.57
CA PRO A 42 3.68 -25.99 5.67
C PRO A 42 3.85 -26.49 4.23
N SER A 43 2.74 -26.61 3.52
CA SER A 43 2.74 -26.99 2.10
C SER A 43 3.54 -25.92 1.36
N SER A 44 4.70 -26.29 0.82
CA SER A 44 5.45 -25.41 -0.06
C SER A 44 4.58 -25.13 -1.28
N ALA A 45 4.27 -23.88 -1.53
CA ALA A 45 3.55 -23.50 -2.75
C ALA A 45 4.30 -24.01 -3.98
N SER A 46 3.58 -24.64 -4.90
CA SER A 46 4.15 -25.04 -6.20
C SER A 46 4.43 -23.76 -6.99
N ALA A 47 5.58 -23.71 -7.68
CA ALA A 47 5.92 -22.55 -8.50
C ALA A 47 4.91 -22.37 -9.64
N ALA A 48 4.52 -21.11 -9.88
CA ALA A 48 3.63 -20.75 -10.99
C ALA A 48 4.30 -21.01 -12.36
N PRO A 49 3.54 -21.29 -13.43
CA PRO A 49 4.07 -21.35 -14.79
C PRO A 49 4.82 -20.05 -15.14
N GLY A 50 6.03 -20.17 -15.70
CA GLY A 50 6.89 -19.02 -16.05
C GLY A 50 7.62 -18.37 -14.88
N ALA A 51 7.42 -18.83 -13.66
CA ALA A 51 8.19 -18.35 -12.50
C ALA A 51 9.62 -18.85 -12.57
N VAL A 52 10.57 -17.94 -12.35
CA VAL A 52 12.03 -18.21 -12.37
C VAL A 52 12.68 -17.67 -11.11
N ASN A 53 13.90 -18.10 -10.83
CA ASN A 53 14.66 -17.52 -9.72
C ASN A 53 15.02 -16.06 -10.02
N ALA A 54 14.41 -15.12 -9.30
CA ALA A 54 14.59 -13.69 -9.49
C ALA A 54 16.05 -13.22 -9.39
N LEU A 55 16.88 -13.94 -8.61
CA LEU A 55 18.31 -13.63 -8.44
C LEU A 55 19.15 -13.95 -9.68
N THR A 56 18.63 -14.75 -10.61
CA THR A 56 19.33 -15.06 -11.88
C THR A 56 18.97 -14.08 -13.01
N LEU A 57 17.89 -13.30 -12.82
CA LEU A 57 17.43 -12.35 -13.81
C LEU A 57 18.30 -11.11 -13.88
N LYS A 58 18.56 -10.64 -15.10
CA LYS A 58 19.29 -9.41 -15.39
C LYS A 58 18.48 -8.50 -16.30
N GLY A 59 18.85 -7.23 -16.30
CA GLY A 59 18.17 -6.21 -17.09
C GLY A 59 16.92 -5.65 -16.38
N PRO A 60 16.41 -4.53 -16.91
CA PRO A 60 15.22 -3.89 -16.37
C PRO A 60 13.96 -4.69 -16.69
N ALA A 61 12.93 -4.49 -15.84
CA ALA A 61 11.58 -4.93 -16.14
C ALA A 61 10.58 -3.84 -15.77
N GLU A 62 9.44 -3.84 -16.44
CA GLU A 62 8.35 -2.91 -16.16
C GLU A 62 7.11 -3.70 -15.75
N ALA A 63 6.50 -3.31 -14.63
CA ALA A 63 5.23 -3.86 -14.21
C ALA A 63 4.13 -3.52 -15.24
N ALA A 64 3.36 -4.52 -15.64
CA ALA A 64 2.26 -4.32 -16.56
C ALA A 64 1.26 -3.28 -16.05
N THR A 65 0.70 -2.48 -16.94
CA THR A 65 -0.37 -1.55 -16.59
C THR A 65 -1.60 -2.33 -16.12
N VAL A 66 -2.11 -1.99 -14.94
CA VAL A 66 -3.32 -2.62 -14.40
C VAL A 66 -4.58 -1.94 -14.93
N PRO A 67 -5.72 -2.67 -14.99
CA PRO A 67 -7.00 -2.08 -15.40
C PRO A 67 -7.46 -0.97 -14.44
N ASP A 68 -8.37 -0.14 -14.94
CA ASP A 68 -9.10 0.82 -14.11
C ASP A 68 -9.94 0.08 -13.04
N VAL A 69 -10.21 0.76 -11.91
CA VAL A 69 -11.05 0.18 -10.85
C VAL A 69 -12.45 -0.07 -11.40
N THR A 70 -12.95 -1.29 -11.21
CA THR A 70 -14.36 -1.58 -11.47
C THR A 70 -15.22 -1.03 -10.33
N PRO A 71 -16.21 -0.17 -10.58
CA PRO A 71 -17.08 0.33 -9.53
C PRO A 71 -17.80 -0.78 -8.76
N ALA A 72 -17.92 -0.60 -7.43
CA ALA A 72 -18.69 -1.51 -6.59
C ALA A 72 -20.20 -1.38 -6.80
N VAL A 73 -20.63 -0.20 -7.24
CA VAL A 73 -22.04 0.11 -7.54
C VAL A 73 -22.11 0.98 -8.79
N GLN A 74 -23.14 0.76 -9.62
CA GLN A 74 -23.43 1.59 -10.79
C GLN A 74 -24.39 2.71 -10.42
N ASN A 75 -24.10 3.94 -10.89
CA ASN A 75 -24.92 5.12 -10.63
C ASN A 75 -25.28 5.30 -9.14
N PRO A 76 -24.26 5.46 -8.27
CA PRO A 76 -24.48 5.59 -6.83
C PRO A 76 -25.34 6.84 -6.52
N ARG A 77 -26.10 6.76 -5.43
CA ARG A 77 -26.87 7.91 -4.90
C ARG A 77 -26.34 8.26 -3.53
N PRO A 78 -25.46 9.28 -3.42
CA PRO A 78 -24.96 9.76 -2.15
C PRO A 78 -26.08 10.19 -1.19
N ALA A 79 -26.06 9.70 0.04
CA ALA A 79 -26.97 10.14 1.10
C ALA A 79 -26.38 11.40 1.76
N LEU A 80 -26.72 12.56 1.22
CA LEU A 80 -26.25 13.86 1.70
C LEU A 80 -27.39 14.69 2.29
N PRO A 81 -27.11 15.65 3.20
CA PRO A 81 -25.80 15.98 3.73
C PRO A 81 -25.27 14.93 4.71
N VAL A 82 -23.94 14.82 4.82
CA VAL A 82 -23.26 13.98 5.80
C VAL A 82 -22.19 14.78 6.53
N THR A 83 -22.08 14.60 7.86
CA THR A 83 -21.04 15.22 8.66
C THR A 83 -20.04 14.17 9.11
N VAL A 84 -18.75 14.41 8.87
CA VAL A 84 -17.65 13.54 9.26
C VAL A 84 -16.60 14.29 10.07
N GLN A 85 -15.89 13.59 10.94
CA GLN A 85 -14.66 14.10 11.53
C GLN A 85 -13.49 13.79 10.59
N ASP A 86 -12.82 14.83 10.12
CA ASP A 86 -11.65 14.69 9.25
C ASP A 86 -10.37 14.35 10.05
N ALA A 87 -9.28 14.09 9.35
CA ALA A 87 -8.00 13.75 9.98
C ALA A 87 -7.39 14.89 10.82
N SER A 88 -7.82 16.13 10.62
CA SER A 88 -7.43 17.28 11.42
C SER A 88 -8.26 17.42 12.72
N GLY A 89 -9.25 16.54 12.93
CA GLY A 89 -10.17 16.57 14.08
C GLY A 89 -11.34 17.54 13.92
N ARG A 90 -11.53 18.14 12.72
CA ARG A 90 -12.65 19.06 12.47
C ARG A 90 -13.89 18.31 12.00
N SER A 91 -15.06 18.77 12.44
CA SER A 91 -16.34 18.35 11.88
C SER A 91 -16.57 19.05 10.53
N VAL A 92 -16.65 18.29 9.45
CA VAL A 92 -16.89 18.78 8.09
C VAL A 92 -18.21 18.23 7.58
N THR A 93 -19.11 19.12 7.11
CA THR A 93 -20.39 18.73 6.50
C THR A 93 -20.24 18.77 4.99
N VAL A 94 -20.41 17.61 4.34
CA VAL A 94 -20.45 17.47 2.89
C VAL A 94 -21.89 17.57 2.42
N THR A 95 -22.18 18.54 1.57
CA THR A 95 -23.53 18.82 1.05
C THR A 95 -23.68 18.47 -0.43
N SER A 96 -22.59 18.36 -1.19
CA SER A 96 -22.58 18.00 -2.60
C SER A 96 -21.35 17.21 -2.98
N THR A 97 -21.53 16.25 -3.89
CA THR A 97 -20.48 15.48 -4.55
C THR A 97 -20.46 15.71 -6.07
N ASP A 98 -21.12 16.76 -6.58
CA ASP A 98 -21.29 16.98 -8.02
C ASP A 98 -19.98 17.30 -8.74
N ARG A 99 -19.04 17.94 -8.04
CA ARG A 99 -17.74 18.35 -8.58
C ARG A 99 -16.63 17.99 -7.61
N LEU A 100 -16.06 16.81 -7.80
CA LEU A 100 -15.06 16.22 -6.90
C LEU A 100 -13.63 16.46 -7.39
N LEU A 101 -12.73 16.68 -6.44
CA LEU A 101 -11.30 16.45 -6.59
C LEU A 101 -10.82 15.50 -5.49
N ALA A 102 -10.04 14.50 -5.85
CA ALA A 102 -9.39 13.60 -4.92
C ALA A 102 -7.88 13.73 -5.13
N LEU A 103 -7.16 14.18 -4.10
CA LEU A 103 -5.79 14.65 -4.22
C LEU A 103 -4.88 13.96 -3.20
N ASP A 104 -4.11 13.01 -3.68
CA ASP A 104 -3.01 12.40 -2.93
C ASP A 104 -1.87 11.98 -3.87
N LEU A 105 -0.69 11.80 -3.29
CA LEU A 105 0.56 11.57 -4.05
C LEU A 105 0.56 10.26 -4.83
N TYR A 106 -0.30 9.31 -4.46
CA TYR A 106 -0.29 7.94 -5.00
C TYR A 106 -1.59 7.54 -5.69
N GLY A 107 -2.58 8.43 -5.76
CA GLY A 107 -3.85 8.20 -6.44
C GLY A 107 -4.84 7.29 -5.68
N THR A 108 -4.59 7.01 -4.40
CA THR A 108 -5.43 6.15 -3.56
C THR A 108 -6.86 6.66 -3.41
N LEU A 109 -7.01 7.97 -3.15
CA LEU A 109 -8.32 8.61 -2.98
C LEU A 109 -9.10 8.62 -4.28
N THR A 110 -8.45 8.92 -5.40
CA THR A 110 -9.07 8.90 -6.73
C THR A 110 -9.50 7.48 -7.12
N ASP A 111 -8.65 6.47 -6.88
CA ASP A 111 -9.00 5.06 -7.10
C ASP A 111 -10.24 4.65 -6.30
N THR A 112 -10.36 5.16 -5.06
CA THR A 112 -11.51 4.90 -4.20
C THR A 112 -12.78 5.58 -4.74
N VAL A 113 -12.69 6.85 -5.18
CA VAL A 113 -13.83 7.58 -5.79
C VAL A 113 -14.33 6.86 -7.04
N VAL A 114 -13.42 6.40 -7.92
CA VAL A 114 -13.78 5.59 -9.11
C VAL A 114 -14.40 4.27 -8.67
N GLY A 115 -13.82 3.59 -7.68
CA GLY A 115 -14.35 2.33 -7.14
C GLY A 115 -15.75 2.46 -6.50
N LEU A 116 -16.11 3.67 -6.06
CA LEU A 116 -17.44 4.00 -5.56
C LEU A 116 -18.42 4.43 -6.68
N GLY A 117 -17.99 4.48 -7.96
CA GLY A 117 -18.83 4.81 -9.11
C GLY A 117 -19.06 6.29 -9.32
N LEU A 118 -18.21 7.15 -8.77
CA LEU A 118 -18.28 8.61 -8.90
C LEU A 118 -17.26 9.20 -9.88
N GLU A 119 -16.72 8.40 -10.80
CA GLU A 119 -15.72 8.84 -11.78
C GLU A 119 -16.18 10.04 -12.63
N LYS A 120 -17.48 10.11 -12.94
CA LYS A 120 -18.10 11.21 -13.72
C LYS A 120 -18.20 12.53 -12.96
N HIS A 121 -18.06 12.48 -11.64
CA HIS A 121 -18.08 13.65 -10.76
C HIS A 121 -16.70 14.27 -10.60
N LEU A 122 -15.63 13.55 -10.97
CA LEU A 122 -14.26 14.08 -10.93
C LEU A 122 -14.09 15.17 -12.00
N VAL A 123 -13.61 16.33 -11.57
CA VAL A 123 -13.43 17.51 -12.44
C VAL A 123 -11.95 17.80 -12.75
N GLY A 124 -11.03 17.10 -12.10
CA GLY A 124 -9.60 17.19 -12.31
C GLY A 124 -8.90 16.01 -11.67
N ARG A 125 -7.59 15.92 -11.85
CA ARG A 125 -6.75 14.84 -11.36
C ARG A 125 -5.35 15.29 -10.97
N SER A 126 -4.65 14.46 -10.21
CA SER A 126 -3.21 14.59 -9.99
C SER A 126 -2.40 13.89 -11.09
N ASN A 127 -1.07 14.06 -11.06
CA ASN A 127 -0.17 13.29 -11.92
C ASN A 127 -0.19 11.79 -11.62
N ALA A 128 -0.48 11.40 -10.37
CA ALA A 128 -0.50 9.99 -9.96
C ALA A 128 -1.76 9.24 -10.44
N ASP A 129 -2.79 9.96 -10.90
CA ASP A 129 -4.06 9.38 -11.35
C ASP A 129 -3.93 8.84 -12.77
N THR A 130 -3.56 7.57 -12.90
CA THR A 130 -3.19 6.91 -14.17
C THR A 130 -4.32 6.10 -14.80
N GLN A 131 -5.51 6.08 -14.22
CA GLN A 131 -6.66 5.37 -14.77
C GLN A 131 -7.10 5.96 -16.12
N LYS A 132 -7.44 5.09 -17.08
CA LYS A 132 -7.79 5.50 -18.45
C LYS A 132 -9.04 6.40 -18.48
N VAL A 133 -10.00 6.13 -17.59
CA VAL A 133 -11.23 6.92 -17.47
C VAL A 133 -10.97 8.39 -17.12
N LEU A 134 -9.82 8.69 -16.50
CA LEU A 134 -9.44 10.03 -16.05
C LEU A 134 -8.51 10.79 -17.01
N LYS A 135 -8.08 10.15 -18.10
CA LYS A 135 -7.00 10.68 -18.98
C LYS A 135 -7.26 12.08 -19.54
N ASN A 136 -8.51 12.44 -19.75
CA ASN A 136 -8.93 13.72 -20.33
C ASN A 136 -9.19 14.81 -19.28
N LEU A 137 -9.12 14.49 -17.98
CA LEU A 137 -9.29 15.47 -16.93
C LEU A 137 -8.04 16.37 -16.80
N PRO A 138 -8.23 17.67 -16.53
CA PRO A 138 -7.09 18.57 -16.31
C PRO A 138 -6.28 18.14 -15.08
N VAL A 139 -4.95 18.25 -15.20
CA VAL A 139 -4.02 17.99 -14.10
C VAL A 139 -3.88 19.26 -13.26
N VAL A 140 -4.11 19.15 -11.96
CA VAL A 140 -4.06 20.26 -11.00
C VAL A 140 -2.78 20.27 -10.14
N THR A 141 -1.83 19.38 -10.45
CA THR A 141 -0.56 19.27 -9.71
C THR A 141 0.62 19.63 -10.60
N GLN A 142 1.69 20.13 -9.98
CA GLN A 142 2.98 20.45 -10.63
C GLN A 142 4.09 19.70 -9.93
N GLY A 143 5.09 19.22 -10.70
CA GLY A 143 6.21 18.46 -10.15
C GLY A 143 5.83 17.20 -9.38
N GLY A 144 4.59 16.72 -9.54
CA GLY A 144 4.05 15.53 -8.89
C GLY A 144 3.46 15.75 -7.49
N HIS A 145 3.88 16.78 -6.76
CA HIS A 145 3.50 16.98 -5.36
C HIS A 145 3.04 18.40 -5.00
N ASP A 146 3.19 19.35 -5.90
CA ASP A 146 2.74 20.72 -5.64
C ASP A 146 1.33 20.95 -6.20
N LEU A 147 0.46 21.61 -5.42
CA LEU A 147 -0.91 21.90 -5.80
C LEU A 147 -1.02 23.26 -6.46
N ASN A 148 -1.57 23.32 -7.67
CA ASN A 148 -1.93 24.55 -8.34
C ASN A 148 -3.32 25.02 -7.88
N THR A 149 -3.37 25.87 -6.86
CA THR A 149 -4.62 26.35 -6.25
C THR A 149 -5.50 27.10 -7.23
N GLU A 150 -4.93 27.87 -8.16
CA GLU A 150 -5.69 28.60 -9.19
C GLU A 150 -6.38 27.63 -10.14
N ALA A 151 -5.67 26.62 -10.63
CA ALA A 151 -6.25 25.57 -11.47
C ALA A 151 -7.40 24.85 -10.76
N VAL A 152 -7.24 24.56 -9.45
CA VAL A 152 -8.30 23.95 -8.63
C VAL A 152 -9.52 24.87 -8.57
N LEU A 153 -9.35 26.16 -8.26
CA LEU A 153 -10.44 27.13 -8.15
C LEU A 153 -11.17 27.35 -9.50
N GLN A 154 -10.46 27.34 -10.62
CA GLN A 154 -11.05 27.40 -11.96
C GLN A 154 -12.00 26.23 -12.24
N LEU A 155 -11.70 25.06 -11.69
CA LEU A 155 -12.56 23.88 -11.80
C LEU A 155 -13.82 23.96 -10.92
N ARG A 156 -13.92 24.94 -10.01
CA ARG A 156 -15.05 25.14 -9.10
C ARG A 156 -15.51 23.84 -8.42
N PRO A 157 -14.62 23.13 -7.70
CA PRO A 157 -15.01 21.91 -7.01
C PRO A 157 -15.99 22.22 -5.87
N SER A 158 -16.98 21.37 -5.67
CA SER A 158 -17.84 21.41 -4.49
C SER A 158 -17.15 20.73 -3.29
N LEU A 159 -16.30 19.74 -3.56
CA LEU A 159 -15.62 18.95 -2.55
C LEU A 159 -14.21 18.55 -3.01
N VAL A 160 -13.25 18.76 -2.13
CA VAL A 160 -11.87 18.25 -2.25
C VAL A 160 -11.62 17.23 -1.16
N LEU A 161 -11.21 16.03 -1.56
CA LEU A 161 -10.72 14.96 -0.68
C LEU A 161 -9.20 15.00 -0.72
N THR A 162 -8.52 14.97 0.42
CA THR A 162 -7.06 14.98 0.47
C THR A 162 -6.53 14.22 1.69
N ASN A 163 -5.30 13.72 1.60
CA ASN A 163 -4.52 13.25 2.75
C ASN A 163 -3.27 14.12 3.01
N THR A 164 -3.26 15.32 2.43
CA THR A 164 -2.20 16.33 2.57
C THR A 164 -0.80 15.90 2.09
N THR A 165 -0.71 14.84 1.31
CA THR A 165 0.55 14.44 0.66
C THR A 165 0.86 15.25 -0.62
N ILE A 166 -0.13 15.98 -1.16
CA ILE A 166 0.00 16.96 -2.23
C ILE A 166 -0.31 18.35 -1.67
N GLY A 167 0.54 19.32 -1.94
CA GLY A 167 0.38 20.70 -1.50
C GLY A 167 0.60 20.87 0.01
N SER A 168 0.61 22.12 0.46
CA SER A 168 0.71 22.47 1.86
C SER A 168 -0.69 22.68 2.49
N GLU A 169 -0.77 22.62 3.81
CA GLU A 169 -2.02 22.90 4.54
C GLU A 169 -2.54 24.33 4.26
N ASP A 170 -1.66 25.30 4.00
CA ASP A 170 -2.04 26.65 3.63
C ASP A 170 -2.82 26.73 2.31
N LYS A 171 -2.47 25.90 1.33
CA LYS A 171 -3.20 25.82 0.05
C LYS A 171 -4.62 25.30 0.27
N TYR A 172 -4.79 24.31 1.13
CA TYR A 172 -6.14 23.80 1.46
C TYR A 172 -6.96 24.82 2.24
N ARG A 173 -6.35 25.58 3.18
CA ARG A 173 -7.04 26.70 3.85
C ARG A 173 -7.45 27.80 2.87
N GLN A 174 -6.66 28.06 1.84
CA GLN A 174 -7.03 29.00 0.78
C GLN A 174 -8.26 28.52 -0.01
N LEU A 175 -8.34 27.23 -0.34
CA LEU A 175 -9.53 26.64 -0.97
C LEU A 175 -10.76 26.76 -0.08
N GLU A 176 -10.63 26.47 1.21
CA GLU A 176 -11.71 26.60 2.20
C GLU A 176 -12.19 28.06 2.31
N SER A 177 -11.27 29.02 2.32
CA SER A 177 -11.60 30.45 2.34
C SER A 177 -12.33 30.92 1.08
N ALA A 178 -12.15 30.20 -0.04
CA ALA A 178 -12.89 30.41 -1.29
C ALA A 178 -14.22 29.63 -1.33
N GLY A 179 -14.64 29.02 -0.23
CA GLY A 179 -15.93 28.30 -0.11
C GLY A 179 -15.91 26.84 -0.56
N VAL A 180 -14.74 26.25 -0.83
CA VAL A 180 -14.62 24.83 -1.18
C VAL A 180 -14.66 23.99 0.07
N THR A 181 -15.51 22.95 0.10
CA THR A 181 -15.47 21.95 1.20
C THR A 181 -14.23 21.07 1.05
N VAL A 182 -13.43 20.94 2.11
CA VAL A 182 -12.22 20.09 2.12
C VAL A 182 -12.35 19.07 3.23
N VAL A 183 -12.21 17.78 2.89
CA VAL A 183 -12.15 16.67 3.83
C VAL A 183 -10.76 16.05 3.80
N ARG A 184 -10.12 16.01 4.95
CA ARG A 184 -8.78 15.44 5.12
C ARG A 184 -8.84 14.02 5.64
N PHE A 185 -8.11 13.11 5.02
CA PHE A 185 -7.95 11.72 5.45
C PHE A 185 -6.56 11.49 6.01
N LYS A 186 -6.41 10.49 6.85
CA LYS A 186 -5.09 9.97 7.20
C LYS A 186 -4.53 9.23 5.99
N GLN A 187 -3.23 9.38 5.77
CA GLN A 187 -2.54 8.53 4.79
C GLN A 187 -2.68 7.05 5.23
N PRO A 188 -3.03 6.13 4.32
CA PRO A 188 -3.07 4.71 4.65
C PRO A 188 -1.74 4.25 5.24
N GLN A 189 -1.81 3.52 6.34
CA GLN A 189 -0.64 2.88 6.95
C GLN A 189 -0.67 1.41 6.53
N GLY A 190 0.07 1.08 5.48
CA GLY A 190 0.20 -0.27 4.98
C GLY A 190 -1.05 -0.87 4.32
N LEU A 191 -0.93 -2.14 3.94
CA LEU A 191 -1.99 -2.87 3.25
C LEU A 191 -3.24 -3.06 4.13
N ASP A 192 -3.08 -3.24 5.43
CA ASP A 192 -4.18 -3.43 6.38
C ASP A 192 -5.00 -2.14 6.62
N GLY A 193 -4.50 -1.00 6.16
CA GLY A 193 -5.20 0.29 6.20
C GLY A 193 -6.16 0.53 5.05
N ILE A 194 -6.09 -0.25 3.96
CA ILE A 194 -6.82 0.00 2.71
C ILE A 194 -8.33 0.01 2.93
N GLY A 195 -8.90 -1.05 3.54
CA GLY A 195 -10.32 -1.13 3.79
C GLY A 195 -10.84 0.02 4.65
N LYS A 196 -10.09 0.41 5.69
CA LYS A 196 -10.43 1.54 6.56
C LYS A 196 -10.47 2.87 5.80
N THR A 197 -9.54 3.07 4.87
CA THR A 197 -9.50 4.27 4.02
C THR A 197 -10.68 4.30 3.05
N ILE A 198 -10.99 3.18 2.41
CA ILE A 198 -12.17 3.04 1.53
C ILE A 198 -13.45 3.39 2.31
N ASP A 199 -13.64 2.83 3.51
CA ASP A 199 -14.80 3.10 4.36
C ASP A 199 -14.86 4.56 4.81
N ALA A 200 -13.74 5.19 5.14
CA ALA A 200 -13.70 6.59 5.54
C ALA A 200 -14.09 7.52 4.37
N VAL A 201 -13.56 7.26 3.17
CA VAL A 201 -13.93 8.01 1.95
C VAL A 201 -15.40 7.82 1.63
N GLY A 202 -15.90 6.57 1.68
CA GLY A 202 -17.31 6.29 1.42
C GLY A 202 -18.27 6.96 2.40
N ARG A 203 -17.91 7.02 3.69
CA ARG A 203 -18.70 7.80 4.68
C ARG A 203 -18.73 9.27 4.32
N ALA A 204 -17.60 9.87 3.97
CA ALA A 204 -17.54 11.28 3.58
C ALA A 204 -18.34 11.59 2.30
N LEU A 205 -18.49 10.61 1.42
CA LEU A 205 -19.28 10.73 0.19
C LEU A 205 -20.74 10.30 0.35
N GLY A 206 -21.19 9.93 1.56
CA GLY A 206 -22.55 9.41 1.78
C GLY A 206 -22.83 8.07 1.11
N LEU A 207 -21.80 7.24 0.91
CA LEU A 207 -21.84 5.95 0.20
C LEU A 207 -21.30 4.79 1.06
N SER A 208 -21.61 4.77 2.35
CA SER A 208 -21.06 3.81 3.31
C SER A 208 -21.26 2.35 2.89
N GLN A 209 -22.44 1.98 2.37
CA GLN A 209 -22.69 0.59 1.95
C GLN A 209 -21.85 0.20 0.71
N ALA A 210 -21.75 1.09 -0.27
CA ALA A 210 -20.91 0.85 -1.45
C ALA A 210 -19.41 0.75 -1.05
N ALA A 211 -18.97 1.57 -0.10
CA ALA A 211 -17.61 1.53 0.42
C ALA A 211 -17.31 0.21 1.13
N HIS A 212 -18.22 -0.26 1.97
CA HIS A 212 -18.07 -1.55 2.62
C HIS A 212 -17.94 -2.71 1.61
N THR A 213 -18.78 -2.72 0.56
CA THR A 213 -18.69 -3.68 -0.54
C THR A 213 -17.34 -3.59 -1.27
N LEU A 214 -16.87 -2.37 -1.56
CA LEU A 214 -15.58 -2.14 -2.20
C LEU A 214 -14.41 -2.62 -1.32
N ALA A 215 -14.46 -2.32 -0.01
CA ALA A 215 -13.44 -2.74 0.95
C ALA A 215 -13.36 -4.28 1.03
N GLN A 216 -14.48 -4.97 1.22
CA GLN A 216 -14.54 -6.43 1.24
C GLN A 216 -13.98 -7.07 -0.03
N ARG A 217 -14.33 -6.51 -1.21
CA ARG A 217 -13.78 -7.00 -2.48
C ARG A 217 -12.27 -6.79 -2.54
N THR A 218 -11.79 -5.63 -2.13
CA THR A 218 -10.36 -5.32 -2.12
C THR A 218 -9.58 -6.26 -1.20
N ASP A 219 -10.12 -6.57 -0.01
CA ASP A 219 -9.51 -7.51 0.94
C ASP A 219 -9.45 -8.93 0.35
N ALA A 220 -10.53 -9.37 -0.30
CA ALA A 220 -10.55 -10.67 -0.98
C ALA A 220 -9.54 -10.75 -2.13
N ASP A 221 -9.40 -9.67 -2.90
CA ASP A 221 -8.43 -9.60 -3.99
C ASP A 221 -6.98 -9.49 -3.47
N LEU A 222 -6.74 -8.85 -2.32
CA LEU A 222 -5.45 -8.88 -1.63
C LEU A 222 -5.05 -10.30 -1.20
N ALA A 223 -6.02 -11.08 -0.69
CA ALA A 223 -5.76 -12.47 -0.33
C ALA A 223 -5.35 -13.31 -1.56
N LYS A 224 -6.04 -13.12 -2.70
CA LYS A 224 -5.67 -13.76 -3.98
C LYS A 224 -4.29 -13.31 -4.47
N ALA A 225 -3.99 -12.01 -4.35
CA ALA A 225 -2.68 -11.47 -4.73
C ALA A 225 -1.55 -12.08 -3.90
N ARG A 226 -1.72 -12.21 -2.59
CA ARG A 226 -0.75 -12.88 -1.70
C ARG A 226 -0.49 -14.34 -2.11
N THR A 227 -1.54 -15.08 -2.46
CA THR A 227 -1.40 -16.46 -2.97
C THR A 227 -0.61 -16.47 -4.27
N ARG A 228 -0.99 -15.64 -5.25
CA ARG A 228 -0.30 -15.54 -6.54
C ARG A 228 1.18 -15.18 -6.40
N ILE A 229 1.48 -14.22 -5.54
CA ILE A 229 2.87 -13.81 -5.26
C ILE A 229 3.65 -14.95 -4.59
N SER A 230 3.02 -15.71 -3.69
CA SER A 230 3.64 -16.88 -3.08
C SER A 230 4.01 -17.96 -4.11
N GLU A 231 3.15 -18.18 -5.10
CA GLU A 231 3.43 -19.09 -6.22
C GLU A 231 4.56 -18.58 -7.12
N LEU A 232 4.56 -17.28 -7.44
CA LEU A 232 5.59 -16.66 -8.28
C LEU A 232 6.97 -16.75 -7.63
N LYS A 233 7.08 -16.41 -6.34
CA LYS A 233 8.35 -16.43 -5.62
C LYS A 233 8.85 -17.83 -5.26
N ALA A 234 8.03 -18.87 -5.41
CA ALA A 234 8.42 -20.25 -5.01
C ALA A 234 9.65 -20.78 -5.76
N ALA A 235 9.94 -20.25 -6.98
CA ALA A 235 11.15 -20.58 -7.72
C ALA A 235 12.41 -19.85 -7.22
N THR A 236 12.26 -18.91 -6.26
CA THR A 236 13.35 -18.09 -5.70
C THR A 236 13.64 -18.55 -4.27
N PRO A 237 14.72 -19.31 -4.02
CA PRO A 237 14.93 -19.98 -2.72
C PRO A 237 15.28 -19.01 -1.59
N THR A 238 15.83 -17.85 -1.92
CA THR A 238 16.21 -16.79 -0.96
C THR A 238 15.53 -15.49 -1.34
N ALA A 239 14.92 -14.81 -0.37
CA ALA A 239 14.28 -13.53 -0.61
C ALA A 239 15.31 -12.50 -1.13
N PRO A 240 15.12 -11.94 -2.34
CA PRO A 240 16.01 -10.93 -2.89
C PRO A 240 15.99 -9.66 -2.03
N ARG A 241 17.14 -8.99 -1.92
CA ARG A 241 17.27 -7.72 -1.20
C ARG A 241 16.72 -6.59 -2.06
N GLY A 242 15.67 -5.91 -1.56
CA GLY A 242 14.94 -4.87 -2.28
C GLY A 242 15.06 -3.49 -1.64
N ALA A 243 15.04 -2.46 -2.48
CA ALA A 243 14.89 -1.07 -2.06
C ALA A 243 13.92 -0.32 -2.98
N VAL A 244 13.17 0.63 -2.43
CA VAL A 244 12.37 1.58 -3.23
C VAL A 244 13.13 2.91 -3.33
N LEU A 245 13.35 3.38 -4.57
CA LEU A 245 13.99 4.66 -4.84
C LEU A 245 12.96 5.66 -5.37
N TYR A 246 12.93 6.84 -4.77
CA TYR A 246 12.18 7.99 -5.27
C TYR A 246 13.10 8.92 -6.05
N ILE A 247 12.77 9.16 -7.32
CA ILE A 247 13.62 9.86 -8.26
C ILE A 247 12.79 10.89 -9.01
N ARG A 248 13.30 12.12 -9.15
CA ARG A 248 12.75 13.14 -10.04
C ARG A 248 13.87 13.99 -10.64
N GLY A 249 13.96 13.99 -11.97
CA GLY A 249 14.94 14.76 -12.71
C GLY A 249 16.39 14.34 -12.49
N THR A 250 17.31 15.10 -13.05
CA THR A 250 18.76 14.86 -12.94
C THR A 250 19.37 15.53 -11.70
N ALA A 251 18.69 16.48 -11.08
CA ALA A 251 19.19 17.29 -9.97
C ALA A 251 18.44 16.97 -8.66
N GLY A 252 19.15 16.51 -7.65
CA GLY A 252 18.77 16.62 -6.24
C GLY A 252 17.69 15.65 -5.70
N VAL A 253 16.68 15.27 -6.47
CA VAL A 253 15.61 14.40 -5.98
C VAL A 253 15.98 12.93 -6.22
N PHE A 254 16.73 12.38 -5.27
CA PHE A 254 17.16 11.00 -5.31
C PHE A 254 17.24 10.46 -3.88
N PHE A 255 16.22 9.70 -3.49
CA PHE A 255 16.02 9.25 -2.12
C PHE A 255 15.71 7.76 -2.05
N ILE A 256 16.18 7.11 -0.99
CA ILE A 256 15.73 5.81 -0.52
C ILE A 256 14.47 6.06 0.31
N LEU A 257 13.38 5.37 -0.01
CA LEU A 257 12.14 5.43 0.76
C LEU A 257 12.19 4.45 1.92
N GLY A 258 11.93 4.97 3.13
CA GLY A 258 11.76 4.15 4.32
C GLY A 258 10.30 3.77 4.57
N ARG A 259 10.07 3.08 5.68
CA ARG A 259 8.76 2.55 6.10
C ARG A 259 7.66 3.59 6.15
N ASP A 260 7.94 4.79 6.66
CA ASP A 260 6.94 5.85 6.86
C ASP A 260 6.39 6.41 5.53
N TYR A 261 7.00 6.01 4.41
CA TYR A 261 6.54 6.32 3.05
C TYR A 261 5.90 5.12 2.33
N GLY A 262 5.56 4.05 3.07
CA GLY A 262 4.88 2.88 2.53
C GLY A 262 5.78 1.87 1.81
N ALA A 263 7.09 2.11 1.69
CA ALA A 263 7.98 1.23 0.94
C ALA A 263 8.06 -0.18 1.54
N ALA A 264 8.11 -0.30 2.87
CA ALA A 264 8.26 -1.58 3.56
C ALA A 264 7.12 -2.55 3.25
N ASP A 265 5.86 -2.06 3.25
CA ASP A 265 4.69 -2.91 3.00
C ASP A 265 4.69 -3.49 1.57
N VAL A 266 5.13 -2.72 0.59
CA VAL A 266 5.26 -3.20 -0.80
C VAL A 266 6.38 -4.23 -0.90
N ILE A 267 7.55 -3.96 -0.30
CA ILE A 267 8.71 -4.88 -0.31
C ILE A 267 8.32 -6.21 0.35
N ASP A 268 7.71 -6.17 1.53
CA ASP A 268 7.27 -7.36 2.26
C ASP A 268 6.21 -8.14 1.48
N ALA A 269 5.20 -7.46 0.94
CA ALA A 269 4.15 -8.08 0.15
C ALA A 269 4.69 -8.79 -1.10
N LEU A 270 5.73 -8.23 -1.72
CA LEU A 270 6.42 -8.84 -2.86
C LEU A 270 7.37 -9.98 -2.45
N GLY A 271 7.55 -10.24 -1.15
CA GLY A 271 8.45 -11.27 -0.64
C GLY A 271 9.92 -10.92 -0.80
N LEU A 272 10.24 -9.64 -0.86
CA LEU A 272 11.60 -9.13 -0.86
C LEU A 272 12.07 -8.84 0.59
N LYS A 273 13.37 -8.69 0.78
CA LYS A 273 14.00 -8.30 2.03
C LYS A 273 14.28 -6.80 2.01
N ASP A 274 13.65 -6.05 2.89
CA ASP A 274 13.77 -4.58 2.93
C ASP A 274 15.11 -4.15 3.50
N VAL A 275 16.05 -3.78 2.61
CA VAL A 275 17.38 -3.31 3.03
C VAL A 275 17.35 -1.93 3.68
N ALA A 276 16.34 -1.09 3.40
CA ALA A 276 16.17 0.19 4.08
C ALA A 276 15.77 -0.02 5.54
N ALA A 277 14.79 -0.91 5.81
CA ALA A 277 14.36 -1.25 7.16
C ALA A 277 15.48 -1.90 7.97
N GLU A 278 16.27 -2.83 7.38
CA GLU A 278 17.42 -3.46 8.04
C GLU A 278 18.48 -2.46 8.47
N ASN A 279 18.61 -1.34 7.77
CA ASN A 279 19.55 -0.27 8.08
C ASN A 279 18.90 0.90 8.85
N GLY A 280 17.74 0.67 9.47
CA GLY A 280 17.04 1.65 10.32
C GLY A 280 16.51 2.87 9.59
N ILE A 281 16.34 2.79 8.26
CA ILE A 281 15.78 3.89 7.45
C ILE A 281 14.26 3.82 7.54
N THR A 282 13.66 4.76 8.26
CA THR A 282 12.20 4.87 8.40
C THR A 282 11.64 6.02 7.57
N GLN A 283 12.41 7.08 7.37
CA GLN A 283 12.08 8.29 6.64
C GLN A 283 12.70 8.28 5.22
N LEU A 284 12.70 9.41 4.54
CA LEU A 284 13.47 9.65 3.33
C LEU A 284 14.96 9.77 3.69
N LYS A 285 15.80 8.99 3.01
CA LYS A 285 17.26 9.14 3.11
C LYS A 285 17.84 9.46 1.74
N PRO A 286 18.72 10.47 1.61
CA PRO A 286 19.42 10.73 0.35
C PRO A 286 20.11 9.47 -0.17
N ALA A 287 19.86 9.10 -1.43
CA ALA A 287 20.48 7.95 -2.09
C ALA A 287 21.88 8.36 -2.64
N ASN A 288 22.78 8.75 -1.74
CA ASN A 288 24.18 9.00 -2.08
C ASN A 288 24.98 7.71 -2.28
N ALA A 289 26.20 7.82 -2.80
CA ALA A 289 27.02 6.66 -3.13
C ALA A 289 27.27 5.73 -1.94
N GLU A 290 27.57 6.28 -0.77
CA GLU A 290 27.85 5.52 0.46
C GLU A 290 26.60 4.75 0.91
N ALA A 291 25.43 5.40 0.96
CA ALA A 291 24.17 4.77 1.35
C ALA A 291 23.80 3.63 0.39
N LEU A 292 23.91 3.86 -0.93
CA LEU A 292 23.58 2.84 -1.92
C LEU A 292 24.48 1.62 -1.84
N VAL A 293 25.78 1.84 -1.72
CA VAL A 293 26.78 0.75 -1.61
C VAL A 293 26.60 -0.02 -0.29
N SER A 294 26.34 0.68 0.81
CA SER A 294 26.09 0.05 2.11
C SER A 294 24.83 -0.82 2.10
N LEU A 295 23.75 -0.36 1.45
CA LEU A 295 22.51 -1.12 1.32
C LEU A 295 22.64 -2.28 0.34
N ASP A 296 23.38 -2.10 -0.74
CA ASP A 296 23.60 -3.03 -1.85
C ASP A 296 22.33 -3.82 -2.23
N PRO A 297 21.26 -3.20 -2.69
CA PRO A 297 20.07 -3.91 -3.12
C PRO A 297 20.36 -4.80 -4.35
N GLU A 298 19.68 -5.94 -4.43
CA GLU A 298 19.68 -6.83 -5.61
C GLU A 298 18.57 -6.44 -6.60
N ILE A 299 17.50 -5.83 -6.10
CA ILE A 299 16.37 -5.32 -6.87
C ILE A 299 16.05 -3.90 -6.41
N VAL A 300 15.94 -2.98 -7.36
CA VAL A 300 15.44 -1.63 -7.12
C VAL A 300 14.06 -1.47 -7.73
N LEU A 301 13.10 -1.03 -6.92
CA LEU A 301 11.77 -0.60 -7.36
C LEU A 301 11.77 0.93 -7.51
N ALA A 302 11.26 1.43 -8.62
CA ALA A 302 11.20 2.88 -8.86
C ALA A 302 10.02 3.27 -9.75
N MET A 303 9.56 4.52 -9.65
CA MET A 303 8.56 5.07 -10.54
C MET A 303 9.13 5.23 -11.94
N LYS A 304 8.37 4.80 -12.95
CA LYS A 304 8.77 4.83 -14.37
C LYS A 304 9.20 6.24 -14.81
N ASP A 305 8.36 7.25 -14.57
CA ASP A 305 8.63 8.63 -14.98
C ASP A 305 9.86 9.21 -14.26
N GLY A 306 10.09 8.79 -13.01
CA GLY A 306 11.28 9.12 -12.26
C GLY A 306 12.55 8.58 -12.95
N VAL A 307 12.55 7.31 -13.33
CA VAL A 307 13.67 6.68 -14.04
C VAL A 307 13.87 7.32 -15.42
N GLN A 308 12.80 7.57 -16.18
CA GLN A 308 12.88 8.24 -17.47
C GLN A 308 13.48 9.64 -17.37
N SER A 309 13.15 10.39 -16.33
CA SER A 309 13.68 11.75 -16.09
C SER A 309 15.20 11.79 -15.87
N THR A 310 15.85 10.65 -15.59
CA THR A 310 17.32 10.54 -15.47
C THR A 310 18.02 10.10 -16.76
N GLY A 311 17.29 9.88 -17.82
CA GLY A 311 17.82 9.27 -19.07
C GLY A 311 17.63 7.77 -19.10
N GLY A 312 16.56 7.26 -18.43
CA GLY A 312 16.25 5.84 -18.36
C GLY A 312 17.13 5.07 -17.37
N VAL A 313 17.10 3.75 -17.47
CA VAL A 313 17.89 2.87 -16.58
C VAL A 313 19.38 3.14 -16.69
N ASP A 314 19.89 3.38 -17.89
CA ASP A 314 21.31 3.66 -18.09
C ASP A 314 21.72 5.00 -17.44
N GLY A 315 20.86 6.00 -17.45
CA GLY A 315 21.06 7.25 -16.74
C GLY A 315 21.03 7.08 -15.23
N LEU A 316 20.12 6.27 -14.72
CA LEU A 316 20.05 5.94 -13.30
C LEU A 316 21.30 5.20 -12.83
N VAL A 317 21.77 4.20 -13.57
CA VAL A 317 22.97 3.41 -13.22
C VAL A 317 24.23 4.27 -13.20
N LYS A 318 24.31 5.34 -13.99
CA LYS A 318 25.43 6.30 -13.97
C LYS A 318 25.44 7.19 -12.73
N ARG A 319 24.38 7.21 -11.91
CA ARG A 319 24.40 7.99 -10.68
C ARG A 319 25.42 7.42 -9.67
N PRO A 320 26.07 8.30 -8.87
CA PRO A 320 27.07 7.87 -7.92
C PRO A 320 26.57 6.75 -7.00
N GLY A 321 27.31 5.65 -6.93
CA GLY A 321 27.02 4.49 -6.10
C GLY A 321 26.10 3.43 -6.75
N MET A 322 25.25 3.80 -7.73
CA MET A 322 24.31 2.85 -8.33
C MET A 322 25.02 1.69 -9.04
N ALA A 323 25.99 1.96 -9.89
CA ALA A 323 26.73 0.91 -10.61
C ALA A 323 27.49 -0.06 -9.69
N ALA A 324 27.79 0.37 -8.47
CA ALA A 324 28.48 -0.45 -7.49
C ALA A 324 27.54 -1.36 -6.67
N THR A 325 26.21 -1.19 -6.81
CA THR A 325 25.23 -2.09 -6.21
C THR A 325 24.99 -3.31 -7.09
N THR A 326 24.56 -4.40 -6.50
CA THR A 326 24.16 -5.61 -7.24
C THR A 326 23.03 -5.32 -8.24
N ALA A 327 22.02 -4.52 -7.84
CA ALA A 327 20.94 -4.08 -8.74
C ALA A 327 21.46 -3.23 -9.91
N GLY A 328 22.39 -2.31 -9.66
CA GLY A 328 22.96 -1.46 -10.70
C GLY A 328 23.85 -2.24 -11.68
N ALA A 329 24.71 -3.13 -11.18
CA ALA A 329 25.56 -3.99 -11.99
C ALA A 329 24.76 -4.92 -12.93
N ASN A 330 23.65 -5.48 -12.42
CA ASN A 330 22.73 -6.33 -13.19
C ASN A 330 21.64 -5.54 -13.91
N LYS A 331 21.57 -4.22 -13.75
CA LYS A 331 20.45 -3.35 -14.24
C LYS A 331 19.08 -3.84 -13.79
N ARG A 332 19.01 -4.53 -12.63
CA ARG A 332 17.74 -5.09 -12.13
C ARG A 332 16.90 -4.00 -11.46
N ILE A 333 16.37 -3.14 -12.31
CA ILE A 333 15.51 -2.01 -11.97
C ILE A 333 14.10 -2.35 -12.43
N ILE A 334 13.19 -2.50 -11.50
CA ILE A 334 11.77 -2.78 -11.75
C ILE A 334 11.03 -1.46 -11.70
N THR A 335 10.36 -1.10 -12.77
CA THR A 335 9.60 0.14 -12.83
C THR A 335 8.11 -0.10 -12.87
N ALA A 336 7.34 0.83 -12.31
CA ALA A 336 5.89 0.89 -12.40
C ALA A 336 5.44 2.34 -12.58
N ALA A 337 4.20 2.57 -13.04
CA ALA A 337 3.62 3.89 -13.10
C ALA A 337 3.55 4.53 -11.70
N ASP A 338 3.59 5.86 -11.61
CA ASP A 338 3.66 6.60 -10.35
C ASP A 338 2.53 6.19 -9.37
N GLY A 339 1.29 6.14 -9.82
CA GLY A 339 0.15 5.70 -9.01
C GLY A 339 0.00 4.17 -8.90
N GLN A 340 1.00 3.39 -9.30
CA GLN A 340 0.97 1.93 -9.24
C GLN A 340 1.91 1.38 -8.15
N LEU A 341 3.06 2.00 -7.95
CA LEU A 341 4.09 1.47 -7.04
C LEU A 341 3.70 1.56 -5.56
N LEU A 342 3.14 2.69 -5.13
CA LEU A 342 2.87 3.00 -3.72
C LEU A 342 1.39 3.38 -3.45
N SER A 343 0.47 3.02 -4.35
CA SER A 343 -0.97 3.20 -4.09
C SER A 343 -1.47 2.16 -3.11
N TYR A 344 -2.13 2.60 -2.04
CA TYR A 344 -2.79 1.75 -1.05
C TYR A 344 -4.31 1.91 -1.13
N GLY A 345 -4.88 1.44 -2.23
CA GLY A 345 -6.29 1.55 -2.56
C GLY A 345 -6.85 0.32 -3.28
N PRO A 346 -8.01 0.45 -3.95
CA PRO A 346 -8.66 -0.69 -4.60
C PRO A 346 -7.85 -1.38 -5.70
N ARG A 347 -6.85 -0.70 -6.31
CA ARG A 347 -5.96 -1.31 -7.33
C ARG A 347 -4.73 -1.99 -6.75
N THR A 348 -4.46 -1.84 -5.46
CA THR A 348 -3.26 -2.41 -4.82
C THR A 348 -3.09 -3.91 -5.08
N PRO A 349 -4.12 -4.77 -5.02
CA PRO A 349 -3.96 -6.18 -5.32
C PRO A 349 -3.39 -6.45 -6.73
N ALA A 350 -3.94 -5.79 -7.74
CA ALA A 350 -3.49 -5.93 -9.12
C ALA A 350 -2.09 -5.34 -9.34
N ASN A 351 -1.79 -4.20 -8.70
CA ASN A 351 -0.47 -3.57 -8.72
C ASN A 351 0.61 -4.51 -8.16
N LEU A 352 0.33 -5.16 -7.03
CA LEU A 352 1.26 -6.11 -6.40
C LEU A 352 1.51 -7.33 -7.29
N ILE A 353 0.47 -7.87 -7.94
CA ILE A 353 0.64 -8.99 -8.90
C ILE A 353 1.52 -8.55 -10.06
N ALA A 354 1.24 -7.40 -10.69
CA ALA A 354 2.02 -6.92 -11.82
C ALA A 354 3.50 -6.65 -11.45
N LEU A 355 3.76 -6.12 -10.27
CA LEU A 355 5.12 -5.95 -9.73
C LEU A 355 5.80 -7.30 -9.50
N ALA A 356 5.10 -8.27 -8.90
CA ALA A 356 5.64 -9.60 -8.65
C ALA A 356 5.96 -10.34 -9.96
N GLU A 357 5.10 -10.23 -10.96
CA GLU A 357 5.36 -10.78 -12.30
C GLU A 357 6.62 -10.16 -12.93
N ALA A 358 6.81 -8.85 -12.83
CA ALA A 358 8.02 -8.18 -13.29
C ALA A 358 9.29 -8.60 -12.53
N ILE A 359 9.16 -9.01 -11.26
CA ILE A 359 10.26 -9.47 -10.42
C ILE A 359 10.61 -10.93 -10.71
N TYR A 360 9.61 -11.81 -10.77
CA TYR A 360 9.77 -13.26 -10.67
C TYR A 360 9.55 -14.02 -11.98
N THR A 361 9.32 -13.33 -13.13
CA THR A 361 9.20 -13.96 -14.44
C THR A 361 10.22 -13.37 -15.42
N ASP A 362 10.56 -14.15 -16.45
CA ASP A 362 11.41 -13.72 -17.57
C ASP A 362 10.63 -13.09 -18.72
N GLY A 363 9.33 -12.85 -18.55
CA GLY A 363 8.44 -12.31 -19.56
C GLY A 363 7.99 -13.34 -20.61
N SER A 364 8.43 -14.59 -20.53
CA SER A 364 8.07 -15.64 -21.51
C SER A 364 6.63 -16.15 -21.39
N GLY A 365 5.99 -15.89 -20.24
CA GLY A 365 4.61 -16.31 -19.95
C GLY A 365 3.51 -15.32 -20.36
N ALA A 366 3.86 -14.14 -20.86
CA ALA A 366 2.91 -13.11 -21.31
C ALA A 366 2.74 -13.19 -22.84
N LYS A 367 2.03 -14.22 -23.31
CA LYS A 367 1.53 -14.28 -24.71
C LYS A 367 0.05 -14.60 -24.71
#